data_aa5cf88f712e1f4fbee9e03bb671ef62
#
_entry.id   aa5cf88f712e1f4fbee9e03bb671ef62
#
_cell.length_a   1.000
_cell.length_b   1.000
_cell.length_c   1.000
_cell.angle_alpha   90.00
_cell.angle_beta   90.00
_cell.angle_gamma   90.00
#
_symmetry.space_group_name_H-M   'P 1'
#
loop_
_entity.id
_entity.type
_entity.pdbx_description
1 polymer ?
#
loop_
_entity_poly.entity_id
_entity_poly.type
_entity_poly.pdbx_seq_one_letter_code
_entity_poly.pdbx_strand_id
1 'polypeptide(L)'
;MNSWNDGIRDAIYYIENHLTEDIDVNEIAGKAFVSSFYFQKIFHVLCGFTVGEYIRNRRLTLAAQELCSTDITVLDAALKYGYNSPDSFAKAFTKFHGITPSQAREKDRSLNSVAPLKIKLTLEGGTMLEYKIVEKEQFTVMGVSRKFNSETSYQKIPEFWQEHMKSENGKIVCGMYGICMDLSLIHISEPTRPY
;
A
#
# COMPACT_ATOMS: atom_id res chain seq x y z
N MET A 1 -23.38 4.40 6.47
CA MET A 1 -22.88 3.39 5.50
C MET A 1 -21.42 3.18 5.80
N ASN A 2 -21.04 1.98 6.27
CA ASN A 2 -19.62 1.69 6.45
C ASN A 2 -18.96 1.70 5.07
N SER A 3 -17.90 2.46 4.94
CA SER A 3 -17.10 2.50 3.71
C SER A 3 -16.45 1.13 3.50
N TRP A 4 -16.25 0.73 2.24
CA TRP A 4 -15.49 -0.48 1.91
C TRP A 4 -14.11 -0.52 2.60
N ASN A 5 -13.48 0.64 2.75
CA ASN A 5 -12.22 0.79 3.50
C ASN A 5 -12.38 0.41 4.98
N ASP A 6 -13.52 0.70 5.59
CA ASP A 6 -13.79 0.35 6.98
C ASP A 6 -13.90 -1.17 7.11
N GLY A 7 -14.59 -1.84 6.17
CA GLY A 7 -14.71 -3.29 6.18
C GLY A 7 -13.37 -4.03 6.05
N ILE A 8 -12.47 -3.59 5.18
CA ILE A 8 -11.12 -4.18 5.07
C ILE A 8 -10.29 -3.91 6.34
N ARG A 9 -10.38 -2.71 6.90
CA ARG A 9 -9.71 -2.37 8.16
C ARG A 9 -10.23 -3.24 9.31
N ASP A 10 -11.54 -3.44 9.40
CA ASP A 10 -12.17 -4.26 10.43
C ASP A 10 -11.77 -5.74 10.28
N ALA A 11 -11.65 -6.25 9.04
CA ALA A 11 -11.13 -7.57 8.76
C ALA A 11 -9.68 -7.76 9.22
N ILE A 12 -8.80 -6.79 8.95
CA ILE A 12 -7.40 -6.82 9.41
C ILE A 12 -7.34 -6.73 10.94
N TYR A 13 -8.13 -5.86 11.55
CA TYR A 13 -8.21 -5.75 13.00
C TYR A 13 -8.69 -7.05 13.64
N TYR A 14 -9.67 -7.72 13.03
CA TYR A 14 -10.13 -9.04 13.47
C TYR A 14 -8.98 -10.05 13.43
N ILE A 15 -8.23 -10.16 12.32
CA ILE A 15 -7.07 -11.06 12.22
C ILE A 15 -6.07 -10.79 13.35
N GLU A 16 -5.68 -9.54 13.56
CA GLU A 16 -4.66 -9.18 14.56
C GLU A 16 -5.06 -9.50 15.99
N ASN A 17 -6.35 -9.43 16.32
CA ASN A 17 -6.84 -9.76 17.66
C ASN A 17 -7.06 -11.26 17.91
N HIS A 18 -7.08 -12.09 16.85
CA HIS A 18 -7.37 -13.52 16.96
C HIS A 18 -6.19 -14.40 16.50
N LEU A 19 -4.96 -13.84 16.40
CA LEU A 19 -3.79 -14.57 15.89
C LEU A 19 -3.44 -15.85 16.68
N THR A 20 -3.86 -15.97 17.94
CA THR A 20 -3.66 -17.17 18.78
C THR A 20 -4.84 -18.14 18.74
N GLU A 21 -5.88 -17.82 17.99
CA GLU A 21 -7.09 -18.63 17.86
C GLU A 21 -7.16 -19.30 16.49
N ASP A 22 -8.12 -20.19 16.32
CA ASP A 22 -8.43 -20.72 14.99
C ASP A 22 -9.22 -19.67 14.20
N ILE A 23 -8.68 -19.22 13.08
CA ILE A 23 -9.25 -18.15 12.28
C ILE A 23 -9.83 -18.74 10.98
N ASP A 24 -11.14 -18.61 10.79
CA ASP A 24 -11.80 -18.92 9.53
C ASP A 24 -11.80 -17.71 8.58
N VAL A 25 -11.41 -17.96 7.34
CA VAL A 25 -11.43 -16.95 6.27
C VAL A 25 -12.83 -16.42 5.99
N ASN A 26 -13.87 -17.22 6.23
CA ASN A 26 -15.25 -16.77 6.07
C ASN A 26 -15.64 -15.73 7.14
N GLU A 27 -15.15 -15.89 8.36
CA GLU A 27 -15.36 -14.90 9.43
C GLU A 27 -14.63 -13.59 9.13
N ILE A 28 -13.38 -13.68 8.66
CA ILE A 28 -12.63 -12.51 8.21
C ILE A 28 -13.39 -11.76 7.11
N ALA A 29 -13.83 -12.48 6.09
CA ALA A 29 -14.56 -11.90 4.97
C ALA A 29 -15.90 -11.29 5.38
N GLY A 30 -16.57 -11.91 6.37
CA GLY A 30 -17.77 -11.38 7.00
C GLY A 30 -17.59 -10.01 7.63
N LYS A 31 -16.42 -9.73 8.25
CA LYS A 31 -16.10 -8.39 8.76
C LYS A 31 -15.99 -7.33 7.66
N ALA A 32 -15.57 -7.76 6.47
CA ALA A 32 -15.48 -6.89 5.30
C ALA A 32 -16.78 -6.85 4.47
N PHE A 33 -17.84 -7.56 4.88
CA PHE A 33 -19.12 -7.69 4.17
C PHE A 33 -19.00 -8.21 2.74
N VAL A 34 -18.04 -9.12 2.49
CA VAL A 34 -17.79 -9.72 1.19
C VAL A 34 -17.68 -11.25 1.29
N SER A 35 -17.69 -11.94 0.15
CA SER A 35 -17.42 -13.38 0.13
C SER A 35 -15.95 -13.67 0.41
N SER A 36 -15.64 -14.85 0.98
CA SER A 36 -14.27 -15.28 1.28
C SER A 36 -13.39 -15.32 0.03
N PHE A 37 -13.92 -15.71 -1.12
CA PHE A 37 -13.22 -15.69 -2.40
C PHE A 37 -12.82 -14.26 -2.80
N TYR A 38 -13.77 -13.34 -2.73
CA TYR A 38 -13.55 -11.94 -3.10
C TYR A 38 -12.56 -11.26 -2.14
N PHE A 39 -12.69 -11.51 -0.82
CA PHE A 39 -11.75 -11.02 0.18
C PHE A 39 -10.32 -11.46 -0.10
N GLN A 40 -10.10 -12.77 -0.29
CA GLN A 40 -8.77 -13.31 -0.56
C GLN A 40 -8.15 -12.72 -1.83
N LYS A 41 -8.94 -12.56 -2.89
CA LYS A 41 -8.49 -11.97 -4.16
C LYS A 41 -8.05 -10.52 -3.97
N ILE A 42 -8.89 -9.71 -3.33
CA ILE A 42 -8.57 -8.29 -3.06
C ILE A 42 -7.37 -8.18 -2.14
N PHE A 43 -7.34 -8.94 -1.06
CA PHE A 43 -6.25 -8.93 -0.12
C PHE A 43 -4.92 -9.24 -0.82
N HIS A 44 -4.90 -10.25 -1.69
CA HIS A 44 -3.71 -10.60 -2.45
C HIS A 44 -3.29 -9.48 -3.42
N VAL A 45 -4.24 -8.85 -4.12
CA VAL A 45 -3.95 -7.73 -5.03
C VAL A 45 -3.37 -6.52 -4.28
N LEU A 46 -3.92 -6.21 -3.11
CA LEU A 46 -3.48 -5.05 -2.32
C LEU A 46 -2.16 -5.27 -1.58
N CYS A 47 -1.94 -6.49 -1.10
CA CYS A 47 -0.81 -6.79 -0.20
C CYS A 47 0.32 -7.56 -0.88
N GLY A 48 0.10 -8.18 -2.04
CA GLY A 48 1.08 -9.00 -2.76
C GLY A 48 1.29 -10.40 -2.18
N PHE A 49 0.58 -10.78 -1.11
CA PHE A 49 0.63 -12.08 -0.46
C PHE A 49 -0.76 -12.54 -0.01
N THR A 50 -0.92 -13.81 0.28
CA THR A 50 -2.21 -14.37 0.70
C THR A 50 -2.54 -14.07 2.16
N VAL A 51 -3.83 -14.13 2.51
CA VAL A 51 -4.31 -14.00 3.90
C VAL A 51 -3.63 -15.03 4.82
N GLY A 52 -3.51 -16.28 4.36
CA GLY A 52 -2.86 -17.36 5.12
C GLY A 52 -1.36 -17.11 5.34
N GLU A 53 -0.66 -16.55 4.36
CA GLU A 53 0.75 -16.15 4.52
C GLU A 53 0.88 -15.01 5.52
N TYR A 54 -0.01 -14.03 5.47
CA TYR A 54 -0.04 -12.94 6.44
C TYR A 54 -0.21 -13.46 7.86
N ILE A 55 -1.26 -14.24 8.12
CA ILE A 55 -1.55 -14.80 9.45
C ILE A 55 -0.35 -15.62 9.95
N ARG A 56 0.20 -16.49 9.12
CA ARG A 56 1.38 -17.31 9.48
C ARG A 56 2.58 -16.45 9.85
N ASN A 57 2.92 -15.46 9.04
CA ASN A 57 4.08 -14.60 9.27
C ASN A 57 3.91 -13.73 10.53
N ARG A 58 2.68 -13.25 10.78
CA ARG A 58 2.34 -12.52 12.02
C ARG A 58 2.46 -13.42 13.24
N ARG A 59 1.93 -14.64 13.17
CA ARG A 59 2.06 -15.66 14.24
C ARG A 59 3.53 -15.97 14.57
N LEU A 60 4.36 -16.19 13.53
CA LEU A 60 5.79 -16.43 13.72
C LEU A 60 6.51 -15.22 14.32
N THR A 61 6.15 -14.01 13.90
CA THR A 61 6.69 -12.78 14.50
C THR A 61 6.38 -12.68 15.99
N LEU A 62 5.12 -12.90 16.39
CA LEU A 62 4.71 -12.83 17.79
C LEU A 62 5.32 -13.98 18.61
N ALA A 63 5.39 -15.19 18.04
CA ALA A 63 6.03 -16.33 18.70
C ALA A 63 7.52 -16.05 18.99
N ALA A 64 8.23 -15.41 18.05
CA ALA A 64 9.62 -15.02 18.26
C ALA A 64 9.77 -13.98 19.36
N GLN A 65 8.91 -12.97 19.39
CA GLN A 65 8.90 -11.96 20.46
C GLN A 65 8.66 -12.58 21.83
N GLU A 66 7.71 -13.51 21.92
CA GLU A 66 7.40 -14.17 23.20
C GLU A 66 8.50 -15.13 23.63
N LEU A 67 9.11 -15.89 22.70
CA LEU A 67 10.27 -16.75 22.98
C LEU A 67 11.48 -15.96 23.50
N CYS A 68 11.68 -14.73 23.03
CA CYS A 68 12.77 -13.86 23.48
C CYS A 68 12.49 -13.16 24.81
N SER A 69 11.23 -12.90 25.13
CA SER A 69 10.83 -12.07 26.28
C SER A 69 10.30 -12.85 27.47
N THR A 70 9.99 -14.15 27.30
CA THR A 70 9.42 -15.00 28.34
C THR A 70 10.08 -16.38 28.36
N ASP A 71 9.75 -17.19 29.40
CA ASP A 71 10.21 -18.57 29.51
C ASP A 71 9.27 -19.60 28.86
N ILE A 72 8.37 -19.16 27.96
CA ILE A 72 7.44 -20.06 27.26
C ILE A 72 8.21 -21.19 26.55
N THR A 73 7.77 -22.44 26.69
CA THR A 73 8.45 -23.54 25.98
C THR A 73 8.20 -23.48 24.47
N VAL A 74 9.08 -24.10 23.67
CA VAL A 74 8.87 -24.19 22.21
C VAL A 74 7.59 -24.94 21.88
N LEU A 75 7.22 -25.95 22.70
CA LEU A 75 5.97 -26.68 22.56
C LEU A 75 4.75 -25.78 22.79
N ASP A 76 4.76 -25.04 23.91
CA ASP A 76 3.64 -24.16 24.24
C ASP A 76 3.50 -23.02 23.23
N ALA A 77 4.61 -22.45 22.76
CA ALA A 77 4.60 -21.47 21.70
C ALA A 77 4.03 -22.05 20.39
N ALA A 78 4.42 -23.27 20.01
CA ALA A 78 3.86 -23.93 18.83
C ALA A 78 2.35 -24.08 18.92
N LEU A 79 1.84 -24.60 20.05
CA LEU A 79 0.40 -24.79 20.29
C LEU A 79 -0.35 -23.45 20.30
N LYS A 80 0.17 -22.45 21.02
CA LYS A 80 -0.41 -21.12 21.13
C LYS A 80 -0.59 -20.42 19.77
N TYR A 81 0.38 -20.61 18.88
CA TYR A 81 0.35 -19.97 17.56
C TYR A 81 -0.20 -20.87 16.44
N GLY A 82 -0.98 -21.90 16.82
CA GLY A 82 -1.78 -22.69 15.89
C GLY A 82 -1.01 -23.77 15.13
N TYR A 83 0.07 -24.30 15.69
CA TYR A 83 0.80 -25.44 15.14
C TYR A 83 0.48 -26.72 15.89
N ASN A 84 0.17 -27.78 15.18
CA ASN A 84 -0.19 -29.07 15.77
C ASN A 84 1.03 -29.87 16.28
N SER A 85 2.26 -29.45 15.95
CA SER A 85 3.47 -30.10 16.43
C SER A 85 4.64 -29.11 16.53
N PRO A 86 5.56 -29.32 17.51
CA PRO A 86 6.80 -28.55 17.61
C PRO A 86 7.67 -28.62 16.36
N ASP A 87 7.67 -29.76 15.66
CA ASP A 87 8.47 -29.95 14.45
C ASP A 87 7.97 -29.09 13.29
N SER A 88 6.64 -29.05 13.08
CA SER A 88 6.05 -28.18 12.04
C SER A 88 6.29 -26.71 12.35
N PHE A 89 6.17 -26.31 13.61
CA PHE A 89 6.50 -24.97 14.08
C PHE A 89 7.98 -24.65 13.86
N ALA A 90 8.90 -25.50 14.28
CA ALA A 90 10.34 -25.28 14.15
C ALA A 90 10.77 -25.14 12.69
N LYS A 91 10.20 -25.95 11.78
CA LYS A 91 10.44 -25.83 10.34
C LYS A 91 9.94 -24.49 9.77
N ALA A 92 8.71 -24.08 10.10
CA ALA A 92 8.13 -22.83 9.66
C ALA A 92 8.89 -21.62 10.25
N PHE A 93 9.23 -21.68 11.54
CA PHE A 93 10.00 -20.66 12.24
C PHE A 93 11.38 -20.47 11.62
N THR A 94 12.11 -21.56 11.41
CA THR A 94 13.45 -21.52 10.79
C THR A 94 13.38 -20.99 9.35
N LYS A 95 12.38 -21.41 8.58
CA LYS A 95 12.17 -20.89 7.23
C LYS A 95 11.93 -19.37 7.22
N PHE A 96 11.21 -18.85 8.21
CA PHE A 96 10.86 -17.44 8.28
C PHE A 96 11.97 -16.58 8.90
N HIS A 97 12.57 -17.02 10.02
CA HIS A 97 13.57 -16.25 10.76
C HIS A 97 15.02 -16.56 10.38
N GLY A 98 15.29 -17.67 9.69
CA GLY A 98 16.64 -18.14 9.37
C GLY A 98 17.37 -18.86 10.51
N ILE A 99 16.76 -18.90 11.71
CA ILE A 99 17.32 -19.56 12.91
C ILE A 99 16.23 -20.39 13.60
N THR A 100 16.64 -21.36 14.43
CA THR A 100 15.70 -22.21 15.16
C THR A 100 15.04 -21.48 16.33
N PRO A 101 13.84 -21.95 16.81
CA PRO A 101 13.18 -21.35 17.98
C PRO A 101 14.05 -21.33 19.25
N SER A 102 14.88 -22.36 19.45
CA SER A 102 15.81 -22.41 20.59
C SER A 102 16.92 -21.37 20.48
N GLN A 103 17.45 -21.15 19.27
CA GLN A 103 18.46 -20.11 19.01
C GLN A 103 17.91 -18.69 19.15
N ALA A 104 16.61 -18.50 18.91
CA ALA A 104 15.97 -17.20 19.06
C ALA A 104 16.01 -16.66 20.50
N ARG A 105 16.20 -17.52 21.50
CA ARG A 105 16.36 -17.13 22.92
C ARG A 105 17.73 -16.52 23.24
N GLU A 106 18.72 -16.76 22.39
CA GLU A 106 20.06 -16.20 22.59
C GLU A 106 20.02 -14.69 22.34
N LYS A 107 20.77 -13.94 23.17
CA LYS A 107 20.89 -12.48 23.02
C LYS A 107 21.51 -12.12 21.69
N ASP A 108 21.13 -10.95 21.16
CA ASP A 108 21.70 -10.34 19.96
C ASP A 108 21.44 -11.10 18.64
N ARG A 109 20.39 -11.93 18.57
CA ARG A 109 19.97 -12.58 17.33
C ARG A 109 19.05 -11.67 16.50
N SER A 110 19.34 -11.56 15.21
CA SER A 110 18.45 -10.89 14.27
C SER A 110 17.27 -11.79 13.92
N LEU A 111 16.05 -11.24 14.03
CA LEU A 111 14.79 -11.93 13.74
C LEU A 111 14.02 -11.15 12.69
N ASN A 112 13.43 -11.86 11.74
CA ASN A 112 12.49 -11.25 10.80
C ASN A 112 11.20 -10.89 11.51
N SER A 113 10.59 -9.78 11.13
CA SER A 113 9.34 -9.30 11.72
C SER A 113 8.43 -8.74 10.64
N VAL A 114 7.16 -9.08 10.72
CA VAL A 114 6.11 -8.49 9.90
C VAL A 114 5.25 -7.62 10.81
N ALA A 115 5.19 -6.32 10.53
CA ALA A 115 4.33 -5.39 11.26
C ALA A 115 2.85 -5.61 10.91
N PRO A 116 1.91 -5.24 11.81
CA PRO A 116 0.48 -5.22 11.48
C PRO A 116 0.21 -4.36 10.24
N LEU A 117 -0.61 -4.86 9.33
CA LEU A 117 -1.01 -4.12 8.14
C LEU A 117 -1.81 -2.87 8.50
N LYS A 118 -1.48 -1.77 7.83
CA LYS A 118 -2.26 -0.54 7.84
C LYS A 118 -2.59 -0.16 6.41
N ILE A 119 -3.86 -0.24 6.03
CA ILE A 119 -4.29 0.16 4.70
C ILE A 119 -4.63 1.64 4.69
N LYS A 120 -3.98 2.37 3.80
CA LYS A 120 -4.37 3.71 3.37
C LYS A 120 -4.74 3.62 1.90
N LEU A 121 -5.99 3.84 1.58
CA LEU A 121 -6.47 3.98 0.21
C LEU A 121 -6.71 5.45 -0.05
N THR A 122 -5.95 6.02 -0.96
CA THR A 122 -6.18 7.36 -1.49
C THR A 122 -6.64 7.18 -2.93
N LEU A 123 -7.85 7.65 -3.22
CA LEU A 123 -8.34 7.77 -4.59
C LEU A 123 -8.12 9.21 -5.02
N GLU A 124 -7.27 9.41 -6.01
CA GLU A 124 -7.03 10.71 -6.61
C GLU A 124 -7.70 10.76 -7.98
N GLY A 125 -8.32 11.88 -8.29
CA GLY A 125 -9.08 12.06 -9.53
C GLY A 125 -10.59 11.97 -9.31
N GLY A 126 -11.34 11.89 -10.41
CA GLY A 126 -12.81 11.84 -10.38
C GLY A 126 -13.48 13.15 -10.02
N THR A 127 -12.75 14.25 -9.95
CA THR A 127 -13.33 15.59 -9.83
C THR A 127 -13.96 15.96 -11.16
N MET A 128 -15.18 16.47 -11.09
CA MET A 128 -15.86 17.04 -12.24
C MET A 128 -15.09 18.29 -12.65
N LEU A 129 -14.43 18.23 -13.81
CA LEU A 129 -13.75 19.38 -14.35
C LEU A 129 -14.77 20.20 -15.15
N GLU A 130 -14.98 21.45 -14.79
CA GLU A 130 -15.66 22.41 -15.64
C GLU A 130 -14.69 22.80 -16.77
N TYR A 131 -15.06 22.50 -18.00
CA TYR A 131 -14.28 22.89 -19.15
C TYR A 131 -15.16 23.62 -20.17
N LYS A 132 -14.53 24.50 -20.93
CA LYS A 132 -15.16 25.21 -22.03
C LYS A 132 -14.33 24.98 -23.30
N ILE A 133 -14.98 24.51 -24.35
CA ILE A 133 -14.37 24.43 -25.68
C ILE A 133 -14.57 25.80 -26.34
N VAL A 134 -13.46 26.38 -26.76
CA VAL A 134 -13.46 27.68 -27.46
C VAL A 134 -12.65 27.54 -28.72
N GLU A 135 -13.26 27.87 -29.86
CA GLU A 135 -12.54 28.04 -31.13
C GLU A 135 -11.89 29.42 -31.15
N LYS A 136 -10.62 29.45 -31.48
CA LYS A 136 -9.87 30.70 -31.69
C LYS A 136 -9.24 30.68 -33.04
N GLU A 137 -9.12 31.86 -33.65
CA GLU A 137 -8.33 32.05 -34.88
C GLU A 137 -6.87 31.63 -34.64
N GLN A 138 -6.15 31.37 -35.74
CA GLN A 138 -4.75 30.96 -35.64
C GLN A 138 -3.93 31.97 -34.86
N PHE A 139 -3.22 31.50 -33.81
CA PHE A 139 -2.34 32.31 -32.99
C PHE A 139 -1.01 31.61 -32.75
N THR A 140 0.02 32.40 -32.50
CA THR A 140 1.35 31.90 -32.20
C THR A 140 1.57 31.86 -30.71
N VAL A 141 2.12 30.74 -30.20
CA VAL A 141 2.52 30.60 -28.82
C VAL A 141 4.04 30.53 -28.71
N MET A 142 4.56 31.17 -27.65
CA MET A 142 5.94 31.06 -27.26
C MET A 142 6.00 30.43 -25.85
N GLY A 143 6.80 29.38 -25.68
CA GLY A 143 6.89 28.69 -24.41
C GLY A 143 8.01 27.65 -24.37
N VAL A 144 8.16 27.01 -23.21
CA VAL A 144 9.10 25.89 -23.03
C VAL A 144 8.37 24.59 -23.26
N SER A 145 8.88 23.73 -24.13
CA SER A 145 8.31 22.44 -24.46
C SER A 145 9.08 21.32 -23.73
N ARG A 146 8.35 20.38 -23.13
CA ARG A 146 8.92 19.15 -22.55
C ARG A 146 8.01 17.96 -22.85
N LYS A 147 8.60 16.80 -23.13
CA LYS A 147 7.85 15.54 -23.29
C LYS A 147 7.76 14.81 -21.96
N PHE A 148 6.57 14.30 -21.64
CA PHE A 148 6.30 13.49 -20.45
C PHE A 148 5.74 12.15 -20.88
N ASN A 149 6.04 11.09 -20.09
CA ASN A 149 5.39 9.80 -20.24
C ASN A 149 4.02 9.87 -19.55
N SER A 150 2.99 9.29 -20.17
CA SER A 150 1.61 9.25 -19.65
C SER A 150 1.52 8.66 -18.24
N GLU A 151 2.34 7.65 -17.91
CA GLU A 151 2.33 6.98 -16.61
C GLU A 151 2.86 7.85 -15.45
N THR A 152 3.74 8.81 -15.75
CA THR A 152 4.40 9.66 -14.72
C THR A 152 4.04 11.14 -14.87
N SER A 153 3.23 11.50 -15.85
CA SER A 153 2.90 12.89 -16.19
C SER A 153 2.28 13.65 -15.02
N TYR A 154 1.41 13.01 -14.23
CA TYR A 154 0.73 13.62 -13.09
C TYR A 154 1.68 14.07 -11.98
N GLN A 155 2.86 13.43 -11.85
CA GLN A 155 3.91 13.86 -10.92
C GLN A 155 4.89 14.84 -11.56
N LYS A 156 5.29 14.57 -12.79
CA LYS A 156 6.35 15.32 -13.49
C LYS A 156 5.90 16.68 -14.03
N ILE A 157 4.63 16.86 -14.34
CA ILE A 157 4.11 18.15 -14.81
C ILE A 157 4.13 19.20 -13.69
N PRO A 158 3.65 18.94 -12.46
CA PRO A 158 3.79 19.88 -11.35
C PRO A 158 5.26 20.22 -11.00
N GLU A 159 6.16 19.22 -11.03
CA GLU A 159 7.60 19.46 -10.83
C GLU A 159 8.17 20.41 -11.90
N PHE A 160 7.82 20.18 -13.17
CA PHE A 160 8.23 21.05 -14.29
C PHE A 160 7.73 22.48 -14.10
N TRP A 161 6.49 22.70 -13.66
CA TRP A 161 5.98 24.02 -13.36
C TRP A 161 6.74 24.71 -12.25
N GLN A 162 7.06 23.99 -11.17
CA GLN A 162 7.86 24.54 -10.07
C GLN A 162 9.28 24.92 -10.50
N GLU A 163 9.93 24.07 -11.32
CA GLU A 163 11.25 24.37 -11.91
C GLU A 163 11.17 25.59 -12.82
N HIS A 164 10.18 25.65 -13.70
CA HIS A 164 10.00 26.75 -14.63
C HIS A 164 9.80 28.08 -13.91
N MET A 165 8.94 28.11 -12.89
CA MET A 165 8.68 29.33 -12.10
C MET A 165 9.90 29.84 -11.34
N LYS A 166 10.82 28.95 -10.97
CA LYS A 166 12.09 29.32 -10.29
C LYS A 166 13.21 29.71 -11.27
N SER A 167 13.06 29.36 -12.55
CA SER A 167 14.10 29.62 -13.56
C SER A 167 14.05 31.08 -14.05
N GLU A 168 15.17 31.54 -14.65
CA GLU A 168 15.20 32.86 -15.31
C GLU A 168 14.22 32.96 -16.48
N ASN A 169 14.00 31.86 -17.19
CA ASN A 169 12.99 31.80 -18.26
C ASN A 169 11.56 32.01 -17.72
N GLY A 170 11.26 31.57 -16.51
CA GLY A 170 9.98 31.81 -15.86
C GLY A 170 9.74 33.27 -15.48
N LYS A 171 10.80 34.07 -15.34
CA LYS A 171 10.71 35.51 -15.11
C LYS A 171 10.44 36.29 -16.39
N ILE A 172 10.88 35.75 -17.55
CA ILE A 172 10.73 36.38 -18.87
C ILE A 172 9.41 35.95 -19.51
N VAL A 173 9.07 34.66 -19.40
CA VAL A 173 7.81 34.10 -19.93
C VAL A 173 6.94 33.73 -18.73
N CYS A 174 6.08 34.66 -18.32
CA CYS A 174 5.05 34.38 -17.33
C CYS A 174 4.02 33.45 -17.98
N GLY A 175 4.35 32.14 -18.02
CA GLY A 175 3.43 31.13 -18.55
C GLY A 175 2.17 31.06 -17.71
N MET A 176 1.06 31.46 -18.26
CA MET A 176 -0.26 31.34 -17.64
C MET A 176 -0.98 30.05 -18.06
N TYR A 177 -0.49 29.36 -19.08
CA TYR A 177 -1.18 28.22 -19.68
C TYR A 177 -0.23 27.07 -19.96
N GLY A 178 -0.68 25.86 -19.67
CA GLY A 178 -0.08 24.63 -20.17
C GLY A 178 -0.83 24.17 -21.43
N ILE A 179 -0.10 23.94 -22.51
CA ILE A 179 -0.67 23.40 -23.74
C ILE A 179 -0.23 21.94 -23.87
N CYS A 180 -1.19 21.02 -23.79
CA CYS A 180 -0.97 19.61 -24.04
C CYS A 180 -1.12 19.34 -25.55
N MET A 181 -0.03 18.99 -26.23
CA MET A 181 -0.05 18.59 -27.64
C MET A 181 -0.08 17.05 -27.67
N ASP A 182 -1.26 16.47 -27.58
CA ASP A 182 -1.47 15.07 -27.90
C ASP A 182 -1.82 14.92 -29.38
N LEU A 183 -1.54 13.75 -29.96
CA LEU A 183 -1.72 13.47 -31.40
C LEU A 183 -3.16 13.63 -31.91
N SER A 184 -4.13 13.76 -31.03
CA SER A 184 -5.56 13.88 -31.35
C SER A 184 -6.25 15.15 -30.88
N LEU A 185 -5.75 15.81 -29.82
CA LEU A 185 -6.40 16.98 -29.21
C LEU A 185 -5.37 17.92 -28.56
N ILE A 186 -5.54 19.22 -28.78
CA ILE A 186 -4.78 20.23 -28.03
C ILE A 186 -5.61 20.63 -26.81
N HIS A 187 -5.10 20.32 -25.60
CA HIS A 187 -5.70 20.76 -24.34
C HIS A 187 -4.88 21.92 -23.77
N ILE A 188 -5.54 23.01 -23.44
CA ILE A 188 -4.94 24.14 -22.72
C ILE A 188 -5.50 24.09 -21.29
N SER A 189 -4.63 23.92 -20.31
CA SER A 189 -5.01 23.97 -18.90
C SER A 189 -4.34 25.15 -18.21
N GLU A 190 -5.10 25.86 -17.40
CA GLU A 190 -4.53 26.85 -16.48
C GLU A 190 -3.80 26.12 -15.35
N PRO A 191 -2.63 26.61 -14.92
CA PRO A 191 -2.01 26.08 -13.71
C PRO A 191 -2.93 26.38 -12.53
N THR A 192 -3.34 25.32 -11.81
CA THR A 192 -4.02 25.49 -10.53
C THR A 192 -3.12 26.30 -9.60
N ARG A 193 -3.55 27.51 -9.22
CA ARG A 193 -2.84 28.28 -8.20
C ARG A 193 -2.85 27.48 -6.90
N PRO A 194 -1.70 27.22 -6.26
CA PRO A 194 -1.72 26.72 -4.89
C PRO A 194 -2.34 27.81 -4.02
N TYR A 195 -3.35 27.44 -3.23
CA TYR A 195 -3.89 28.25 -2.16
C TYR A 195 -2.88 28.39 -1.03
#